data_8e339d1fefdf3407922cef6c61ea1d7f
#
_entry.id   8e339d1fefdf3407922cef6c61ea1d7f
#
_cell.length_a   1.000
_cell.length_b   1.000
_cell.length_c   1.000
_cell.angle_alpha   90.00
_cell.angle_beta   90.00
_cell.angle_gamma   90.00
#
_symmetry.space_group_name_H-M   'P 1'
#
loop_
_entity.id
_entity.type
_entity.pdbx_description
1 polymer ?
#
loop_
_entity_poly.entity_id
_entity_poly.type
_entity_poly.pdbx_seq_one_letter_code
_entity_poly.pdbx_strand_id
1 'polypeptide(L)'
;MQKGTDWELQPLSAGQSHREQLRLLPQETVLWPRDALLFVKGESRLYHGDLYALCKGGRQRALCNLYRYTPDEVIVKELLAEPGQQQEELVQALRGLFPQAALSVRLPAEDNFDKWGQEPVPAGMVRWYLPTDSRPEKTGLAYLPFILD
;
A
#
# COMPACT_ATOMS: atom_id res chain seq x y z
N MET A 1 25.29 -18.78 8.83
CA MET A 1 25.18 -17.44 8.18
C MET A 1 23.76 -17.26 7.70
N GLN A 2 23.00 -16.39 8.34
CA GLN A 2 21.79 -15.88 7.74
C GLN A 2 22.21 -15.00 6.55
N LYS A 3 21.82 -15.39 5.34
CA LYS A 3 21.89 -14.48 4.20
C LYS A 3 21.02 -13.27 4.55
N GLY A 4 21.64 -12.14 4.80
CA GLY A 4 20.93 -10.89 4.94
C GLY A 4 20.02 -10.73 3.72
N THR A 5 18.79 -10.38 3.96
CA THR A 5 17.85 -10.11 2.85
C THR A 5 18.35 -8.85 2.14
N ASP A 6 18.46 -8.87 0.82
CA ASP A 6 18.77 -7.67 0.03
C ASP A 6 17.64 -6.62 0.08
N TRP A 7 16.60 -6.91 0.84
CA TRP A 7 15.43 -6.07 1.01
C TRP A 7 15.53 -5.18 2.24
N GLU A 8 15.12 -3.94 2.09
CA GLU A 8 15.09 -2.94 3.17
C GLU A 8 13.89 -2.01 3.06
N LEU A 9 13.48 -1.44 4.18
CA LEU A 9 12.47 -0.39 4.26
C LEU A 9 13.16 0.96 4.46
N GLN A 10 12.92 1.90 3.55
CA GLN A 10 13.44 3.27 3.64
C GLN A 10 12.29 4.23 3.94
N PRO A 11 12.34 4.99 5.05
CA PRO A 11 11.30 5.96 5.36
C PRO A 11 11.20 7.04 4.28
N LEU A 12 9.97 7.41 3.94
CA LEU A 12 9.67 8.48 2.98
C LEU A 12 9.01 9.66 3.68
N SER A 13 9.28 10.86 3.20
CA SER A 13 8.48 12.02 3.56
C SER A 13 7.08 11.93 2.93
N ALA A 14 6.11 12.68 3.47
CA ALA A 14 4.78 12.75 2.88
C ALA A 14 4.82 13.29 1.44
N GLY A 15 5.71 14.24 1.15
CA GLY A 15 5.89 14.77 -0.21
C GLY A 15 6.46 13.76 -1.19
N GLN A 16 7.42 12.94 -0.76
CA GLN A 16 7.96 11.85 -1.56
C GLN A 16 6.88 10.79 -1.84
N SER A 17 6.17 10.37 -0.80
CA SER A 17 5.06 9.41 -0.94
C SER A 17 3.96 9.92 -1.87
N HIS A 18 3.60 11.19 -1.77
CA HIS A 18 2.59 11.80 -2.65
C HIS A 18 3.02 11.77 -4.12
N ARG A 19 4.26 12.15 -4.43
CA ARG A 19 4.78 12.10 -5.79
C ARG A 19 4.79 10.68 -6.36
N GLU A 20 5.20 9.71 -5.56
CA GLU A 20 5.25 8.31 -5.99
C GLU A 20 3.84 7.71 -6.14
N GLN A 21 2.90 8.11 -5.30
CA GLN A 21 1.50 7.70 -5.47
C GLN A 21 0.90 8.23 -6.77
N LEU A 22 1.15 9.49 -7.11
CA LEU A 22 0.71 10.06 -8.39
C LEU A 22 1.25 9.29 -9.60
N ARG A 23 2.44 8.76 -9.48
CA ARG A 23 3.09 7.96 -10.52
C ARG A 23 2.56 6.53 -10.61
N LEU A 24 2.31 5.90 -9.47
CA LEU A 24 2.02 4.45 -9.38
C LEU A 24 0.53 4.11 -9.36
N LEU A 25 -0.32 5.00 -8.87
CA LEU A 25 -1.75 4.72 -8.74
C LEU A 25 -2.48 4.82 -10.07
N PRO A 26 -3.48 3.95 -10.29
CA PRO A 26 -4.37 4.05 -11.46
C PRO A 26 -5.13 5.37 -11.51
N GLN A 27 -5.52 5.82 -12.70
CA GLN A 27 -6.25 7.09 -12.89
C GLN A 27 -7.57 7.17 -12.11
N GLU A 28 -8.22 6.05 -11.87
CA GLU A 28 -9.50 5.97 -11.16
C GLU A 28 -9.36 5.89 -9.64
N THR A 29 -8.16 6.11 -9.12
CA THR A 29 -7.90 6.05 -7.69
C THR A 29 -8.27 7.36 -7.00
N VAL A 30 -8.85 7.25 -5.80
CA VAL A 30 -9.00 8.39 -4.90
C VAL A 30 -7.62 8.77 -4.38
N LEU A 31 -7.15 9.95 -4.76
CA LEU A 31 -5.86 10.45 -4.32
C LEU A 31 -6.00 11.24 -3.02
N TRP A 32 -5.13 10.95 -2.06
CA TRP A 32 -5.03 11.74 -0.85
C TRP A 32 -4.13 12.95 -1.09
N PRO A 33 -4.53 14.16 -0.64
CA PRO A 33 -3.66 15.32 -0.71
C PRO A 33 -2.43 15.13 0.20
N ARG A 34 -1.38 15.89 -0.09
CA ARG A 34 -0.13 15.81 0.68
C ARG A 34 -0.35 16.00 2.19
N ASP A 35 -1.25 16.89 2.57
CA ASP A 35 -1.52 17.17 3.99
C ASP A 35 -2.17 15.98 4.70
N ALA A 36 -3.02 15.23 3.99
CA ALA A 36 -3.57 13.98 4.51
C ALA A 36 -2.48 12.92 4.69
N LEU A 37 -1.51 12.86 3.80
CA LEU A 37 -0.36 11.95 3.94
C LEU A 37 0.56 12.34 5.11
N LEU A 38 0.68 13.61 5.44
CA LEU A 38 1.34 14.05 6.68
C LEU A 38 0.64 13.48 7.92
N PHE A 39 -0.68 13.52 7.94
CA PHE A 39 -1.46 12.92 9.02
C PHE A 39 -1.26 11.40 9.08
N VAL A 40 -1.37 10.70 7.95
CA VAL A 40 -1.15 9.25 7.86
C VAL A 40 0.25 8.86 8.33
N LYS A 41 1.27 9.63 7.94
CA LYS A 41 2.64 9.40 8.40
C LYS A 41 2.76 9.56 9.91
N GLY A 42 2.20 10.62 10.47
CA GLY A 42 2.22 10.87 11.91
C GLY A 42 1.49 9.77 12.69
N GLU A 43 0.32 9.36 12.23
CA GLU A 43 -0.43 8.25 12.82
C GLU A 43 0.34 6.93 12.75
N SER A 44 0.91 6.61 11.59
CA SER A 44 1.71 5.39 11.42
C SER A 44 2.87 5.32 12.42
N ARG A 45 3.53 6.45 12.65
CA ARG A 45 4.64 6.53 13.59
C ARG A 45 4.22 6.33 15.04
N LEU A 46 3.01 6.74 15.40
CA LEU A 46 2.45 6.45 16.73
C LEU A 46 2.30 4.94 16.97
N TYR A 47 2.09 4.18 15.91
CA TYR A 47 1.98 2.73 15.94
C TYR A 47 3.26 2.04 15.43
N HIS A 48 4.41 2.64 15.66
CA HIS A 48 5.74 2.08 15.32
C HIS A 48 5.92 1.72 13.84
N GLY A 49 5.19 2.37 12.96
CA GLY A 49 5.29 2.25 11.52
C GLY A 49 5.69 3.55 10.85
N ASP A 50 5.54 3.63 9.56
CA ASP A 50 5.78 4.83 8.74
C ASP A 50 5.28 4.63 7.31
N LEU A 51 5.52 5.63 6.48
CA LEU A 51 5.48 5.52 5.02
C LEU A 51 6.87 5.08 4.55
N TYR A 52 6.94 3.99 3.80
CA TYR A 52 8.21 3.40 3.36
C TYR A 52 8.26 3.17 1.86
N ALA A 53 9.48 3.25 1.31
CA ALA A 53 9.83 2.54 0.10
C ALA A 53 10.38 1.16 0.48
N LEU A 54 9.86 0.11 -0.13
CA LEU A 54 10.41 -1.23 -0.05
C LEU A 54 11.43 -1.39 -1.17
N CYS A 55 12.69 -1.53 -0.81
CA CYS A 55 13.81 -1.53 -1.74
C CYS A 55 14.52 -2.88 -1.76
N LYS A 56 15.04 -3.25 -2.92
CA LYS A 56 15.91 -4.41 -3.11
C LYS A 56 17.20 -3.96 -3.80
N GLY A 57 18.33 -4.21 -3.16
CA GLY A 57 19.62 -3.79 -3.70
C GLY A 57 19.71 -2.28 -3.96
N GLY A 58 19.13 -1.47 -3.09
CA GLY A 58 19.10 -0.01 -3.22
C GLY A 58 18.08 0.55 -4.23
N ARG A 59 17.29 -0.30 -4.89
CA ARG A 59 16.27 0.13 -5.86
C ARG A 59 14.87 -0.03 -5.28
N GLN A 60 14.06 1.04 -5.40
CA GLN A 60 12.66 0.99 -5.00
C GLN A 60 11.87 -0.02 -5.82
N ARG A 61 11.16 -0.91 -5.15
CA ARG A 61 10.31 -1.94 -5.75
C ARG A 61 8.84 -1.73 -5.43
N ALA A 62 8.54 -1.08 -4.32
CA ALA A 62 7.17 -0.77 -3.94
C ALA A 62 7.13 0.40 -2.96
N LEU A 63 5.95 0.97 -2.81
CA LEU A 63 5.61 1.82 -1.67
C LEU A 63 4.79 1.01 -0.68
N CYS A 64 4.99 1.22 0.60
CA CYS A 64 4.11 0.65 1.61
C CYS A 64 3.86 1.61 2.77
N ASN A 65 2.67 1.49 3.35
CA ASN A 65 2.31 2.11 4.61
C ASN A 65 2.13 1.02 5.65
N LEU A 66 2.90 1.11 6.72
CA LEU A 66 3.04 0.03 7.70
C LEU A 66 2.65 0.53 9.09
N TYR A 67 1.91 -0.33 9.81
CA TYR A 67 1.52 -0.15 11.19
C TYR A 67 1.95 -1.37 12.01
N ARG A 68 2.37 -1.13 13.23
CA ARG A 68 2.74 -2.19 14.16
C ARG A 68 2.09 -1.95 15.51
N TYR A 69 0.85 -2.38 15.66
CA TYR A 69 0.06 -2.20 16.89
C TYR A 69 0.63 -2.97 18.08
N THR A 70 1.16 -4.15 17.81
CA THR A 70 1.86 -4.97 18.79
C THR A 70 3.19 -5.47 18.21
N PRO A 71 4.15 -5.91 19.03
CA PRO A 71 5.41 -6.48 18.52
C PRO A 71 5.21 -7.70 17.63
N ASP A 72 4.11 -8.42 17.81
CA ASP A 72 3.81 -9.68 17.12
C ASP A 72 2.95 -9.51 15.87
N GLU A 73 2.53 -8.28 15.56
CA GLU A 73 1.62 -8.00 14.45
C GLU A 73 2.12 -6.82 13.60
N VAL A 74 2.19 -7.05 12.31
CA VAL A 74 2.51 -6.03 11.31
C VAL A 74 1.36 -5.94 10.32
N ILE A 75 0.82 -4.74 10.14
CA ILE A 75 -0.25 -4.45 9.18
C ILE A 75 0.30 -3.52 8.10
N VAL A 76 0.24 -3.98 6.87
CA VAL A 76 0.56 -3.18 5.69
C VAL A 76 -0.75 -2.68 5.10
N LYS A 77 -1.08 -1.41 5.32
CA LYS A 77 -2.34 -0.82 4.88
C LYS A 77 -2.34 -0.45 3.40
N GLU A 78 -1.16 -0.28 2.82
CA GLU A 78 -0.99 -0.05 1.39
C GLU A 78 0.29 -0.70 0.90
N LEU A 79 0.21 -1.35 -0.24
CA LEU A 79 1.36 -1.92 -0.95
C LEU A 79 1.18 -1.65 -2.45
N LEU A 80 1.95 -0.70 -2.98
CA LEU A 80 1.93 -0.30 -4.37
C LEU A 80 3.21 -0.77 -5.05
N ALA A 81 3.09 -1.76 -5.93
CA ALA A 81 4.22 -2.31 -6.66
C ALA A 81 4.68 -1.38 -7.81
N GLU A 82 5.97 -1.35 -8.05
CA GLU A 82 6.52 -0.80 -9.28
C GLU A 82 6.04 -1.62 -10.50
N PRO A 83 5.92 -1.00 -11.69
CA PRO A 83 5.57 -1.74 -12.90
C PRO A 83 6.47 -2.94 -13.12
N GLY A 84 5.87 -4.11 -13.37
CA GLY A 84 6.58 -5.36 -13.58
C GLY A 84 7.02 -6.10 -12.31
N GLN A 85 6.82 -5.51 -11.13
CA GLN A 85 7.13 -6.16 -9.85
C GLN A 85 5.98 -7.06 -9.41
N GLN A 86 6.27 -8.32 -9.10
CA GLN A 86 5.27 -9.27 -8.64
C GLN A 86 4.93 -9.08 -7.16
N GLN A 87 3.64 -9.13 -6.85
CA GLN A 87 3.15 -8.96 -5.47
C GLN A 87 3.63 -10.07 -4.53
N GLU A 88 3.71 -11.31 -5.00
CA GLU A 88 4.20 -12.41 -4.17
C GLU A 88 5.62 -12.18 -3.67
N GLU A 89 6.48 -11.68 -4.52
CA GLU A 89 7.87 -11.37 -4.15
C GLU A 89 7.92 -10.30 -3.06
N LEU A 90 7.06 -9.27 -3.15
CA LEU A 90 6.94 -8.23 -2.15
C LEU A 90 6.43 -8.77 -0.81
N VAL A 91 5.42 -9.62 -0.82
CA VAL A 91 4.88 -10.24 0.40
C VAL A 91 5.93 -11.14 1.05
N GLN A 92 6.67 -11.91 0.28
CA GLN A 92 7.76 -12.74 0.80
C GLN A 92 8.91 -11.88 1.38
N ALA A 93 9.22 -10.76 0.74
CA ALA A 93 10.20 -9.80 1.27
C ALA A 93 9.77 -9.24 2.63
N LEU A 94 8.50 -8.83 2.76
CA LEU A 94 7.95 -8.34 4.03
C LEU A 94 7.98 -9.42 5.11
N ARG A 95 7.65 -10.66 4.78
CA ARG A 95 7.77 -11.79 5.71
C ARG A 95 9.22 -11.99 6.18
N GLY A 96 10.17 -11.84 5.27
CA GLY A 96 11.58 -11.94 5.61
C GLY A 96 12.08 -10.81 6.52
N LEU A 97 11.52 -9.61 6.39
CA LEU A 97 11.84 -8.46 7.24
C LEU A 97 11.20 -8.56 8.64
N PHE A 98 10.07 -9.24 8.76
CA PHE A 98 9.33 -9.41 10.02
C PHE A 98 9.06 -10.90 10.31
N PRO A 99 10.10 -11.72 10.50
CA PRO A 99 9.94 -13.17 10.58
C PRO A 99 9.19 -13.65 11.83
N GLN A 100 9.13 -12.83 12.86
CA GLN A 100 8.49 -13.17 14.14
C GLN A 100 7.06 -12.61 14.28
N ALA A 101 6.59 -11.86 13.29
CA ALA A 101 5.30 -11.20 13.34
C ALA A 101 4.28 -11.85 12.40
N ALA A 102 3.01 -11.83 12.81
CA ALA A 102 1.90 -12.08 11.90
C ALA A 102 1.77 -10.89 10.93
N LEU A 103 1.73 -11.17 9.65
CA LEU A 103 1.69 -10.16 8.60
C LEU A 103 0.31 -10.12 7.94
N SER A 104 -0.33 -8.96 7.99
CA SER A 104 -1.56 -8.67 7.24
C SER A 104 -1.26 -7.63 6.17
N VAL A 105 -1.61 -7.90 4.93
CA VAL A 105 -1.36 -7.00 3.80
C VAL A 105 -2.68 -6.70 3.11
N ARG A 106 -3.01 -5.41 2.95
CA ARG A 106 -4.12 -4.96 2.11
C ARG A 106 -3.62 -4.75 0.69
N LEU A 107 -4.28 -5.37 -0.25
CA LEU A 107 -3.94 -5.27 -1.67
C LEU A 107 -5.10 -4.63 -2.44
N PRO A 108 -4.82 -3.90 -3.54
CA PRO A 108 -5.87 -3.47 -4.45
C PRO A 108 -6.66 -4.67 -4.96
N ALA A 109 -7.96 -4.47 -5.18
CA ALA A 109 -8.81 -5.48 -5.79
C ALA A 109 -8.44 -5.65 -7.27
N GLU A 110 -7.76 -6.72 -7.59
CA GLU A 110 -7.41 -7.14 -8.94
C GLU A 110 -8.00 -8.53 -9.22
N ASP A 111 -7.97 -8.98 -10.48
CA ASP A 111 -8.58 -10.24 -10.92
C ASP A 111 -7.92 -11.51 -10.34
N ASN A 112 -6.97 -11.37 -9.42
CA ASN A 112 -6.15 -12.46 -8.88
C ASN A 112 -6.46 -12.82 -7.43
N PHE A 113 -7.66 -12.50 -6.91
CA PHE A 113 -8.02 -12.82 -5.52
C PHE A 113 -8.02 -14.30 -5.21
N ASP A 114 -8.42 -15.14 -6.16
CA ASP A 114 -8.46 -16.59 -6.01
C ASP A 114 -7.09 -17.15 -5.60
N LYS A 115 -6.03 -16.52 -6.04
CA LYS A 115 -4.65 -16.90 -5.75
C LYS A 115 -4.29 -16.79 -4.27
N TRP A 116 -4.90 -15.85 -3.55
CA TRP A 116 -4.65 -15.60 -2.14
C TRP A 116 -5.71 -16.22 -1.23
N GLY A 117 -6.77 -16.81 -1.80
CA GLY A 117 -7.90 -17.35 -1.05
C GLY A 117 -8.69 -16.28 -0.30
N GLN A 118 -8.68 -15.03 -0.78
CA GLN A 118 -9.30 -13.87 -0.15
C GLN A 118 -10.39 -13.29 -1.05
N GLU A 119 -11.43 -12.77 -0.43
CA GLU A 119 -12.49 -12.02 -1.13
C GLU A 119 -12.26 -10.51 -1.01
N PRO A 120 -12.65 -9.72 -2.04
CA PRO A 120 -12.58 -8.27 -1.94
C PRO A 120 -13.56 -7.75 -0.88
N VAL A 121 -13.08 -6.79 -0.09
CA VAL A 121 -13.89 -6.12 0.93
C VAL A 121 -14.21 -4.72 0.45
N PRO A 122 -15.51 -4.32 0.43
CA PRO A 122 -15.87 -2.94 0.09
C PRO A 122 -15.27 -1.95 1.09
N ALA A 123 -14.55 -0.95 0.59
CA ALA A 123 -13.92 0.08 1.41
C ALA A 123 -14.76 1.36 1.52
N GLY A 124 -15.78 1.52 0.66
CA GLY A 124 -16.63 2.69 0.66
C GLY A 124 -17.54 2.74 -0.55
N MET A 125 -18.28 3.82 -0.66
CA MET A 125 -19.14 4.11 -1.80
C MET A 125 -18.69 5.38 -2.52
N VAL A 126 -18.79 5.36 -3.85
CA VAL A 126 -18.56 6.55 -4.68
C VAL A 126 -19.90 7.13 -5.08
N ARG A 127 -20.11 8.40 -4.77
CA ARG A 127 -21.29 9.17 -5.25
C ARG A 127 -20.83 10.18 -6.29
N TRP A 128 -21.39 10.07 -7.47
CA TRP A 128 -21.09 10.99 -8.56
C TRP A 128 -22.02 12.20 -8.52
N TYR A 129 -21.44 13.39 -8.50
CA TYR A 129 -22.17 14.66 -8.57
C TYR A 129 -22.16 15.26 -9.98
N LEU A 130 -21.53 14.59 -10.92
CA LEU A 130 -21.48 14.99 -12.33
C LEU A 130 -22.67 14.40 -13.10
N PRO A 131 -23.11 15.07 -14.20
CA PRO A 131 -24.05 14.47 -15.14
C PRO A 131 -23.59 13.07 -15.57
N THR A 132 -24.54 12.18 -15.86
CA THR A 132 -24.25 10.77 -16.18
C THR A 132 -23.33 10.60 -17.39
N ASP A 133 -23.46 11.48 -18.39
CA ASP A 133 -22.64 11.53 -19.60
C ASP A 133 -21.17 11.97 -19.31
N SER A 134 -20.94 12.67 -18.21
CA SER A 134 -19.59 13.11 -17.77
C SER A 134 -18.91 12.13 -16.83
N ARG A 135 -19.57 11.03 -16.46
CA ARG A 135 -19.01 10.03 -15.56
C ARG A 135 -18.03 9.14 -16.32
N PRO A 136 -16.86 8.82 -15.74
CA PRO A 136 -15.99 7.82 -16.33
C PRO A 136 -16.72 6.48 -16.43
N GLU A 137 -16.51 5.76 -17.53
CA GLU A 137 -17.02 4.41 -17.67
C GLU A 137 -16.45 3.53 -16.56
N LYS A 138 -17.30 2.71 -15.96
CA LYS A 138 -16.87 1.77 -14.92
C LYS A 138 -16.09 0.64 -15.58
N THR A 139 -14.77 0.73 -15.57
CA THR A 139 -13.87 -0.30 -16.08
C THR A 139 -13.18 -1.08 -14.98
N GLY A 140 -13.65 -1.01 -13.74
CA GLY A 140 -13.05 -1.74 -12.62
C GLY A 140 -13.46 -1.22 -11.25
N LEU A 141 -12.83 -1.77 -10.22
CA LEU A 141 -13.00 -1.33 -8.84
C LEU A 141 -12.09 -0.14 -8.57
N ALA A 142 -12.65 0.96 -8.07
CA ALA A 142 -11.87 2.08 -7.60
C ALA A 142 -11.03 1.65 -6.38
N TYR A 143 -9.77 2.02 -6.38
CA TYR A 143 -8.89 1.77 -5.25
C TYR A 143 -8.92 2.95 -4.28
N LEU A 144 -9.23 2.69 -3.03
CA LEU A 144 -9.18 3.67 -1.96
C LEU A 144 -7.97 3.36 -1.07
N PRO A 145 -6.88 4.13 -1.22
CA PRO A 145 -5.72 3.95 -0.35
C PRO A 145 -6.01 4.48 1.08
N PHE A 146 -5.27 3.99 2.05
CA PHE A 146 -5.28 4.46 3.44
C PHE A 146 -6.68 4.55 4.06
N ILE A 147 -7.35 3.43 4.17
CA ILE A 147 -8.58 3.37 4.95
C ILE A 147 -8.22 3.61 6.41
N LEU A 148 -8.71 4.69 6.95
CA LEU A 148 -8.61 4.98 8.37
C LEU A 148 -9.69 4.19 9.09
N ASP A 149 -9.29 3.26 9.93
CA ASP A 149 -10.19 2.45 10.76
C ASP A 149 -10.51 3.17 12.07
#